data_066398818929a8de1275b1e6a50fd444
#
_entry.id   066398818929a8de1275b1e6a50fd444
#
_cell.length_a   1.000
_cell.length_b   1.000
_cell.length_c   1.000
_cell.angle_alpha   90.00
_cell.angle_beta   90.00
_cell.angle_gamma   90.00
#
_symmetry.space_group_name_H-M   'P 1'
#
loop_
_entity.id
_entity.type
_entity.pdbx_description
1 polymer ?
#
loop_
_entity_poly.entity_id
_entity_poly.type
_entity_poly.pdbx_seq_one_letter_code
_entity_poly.pdbx_strand_id
1 'polypeptide(L)'
;DELGFEAAIDYKNEDVGQALDRLAPDGVDLNFENVGGDIMIAVFNRLKVHGRMAVCGLVSSYNATKAPPSPNFARIITHRLHVQGFLVLDYAARAREMVAEMGPWLADGRVKWKVHVDDGLEGAVDSLNRLFTGDHDGKLLVRVSEEPA
;
A
#
# COMPACT_ATOMS: atom_id res chain seq x y z
N ASP A 1 9.76 14.53 0.52
CA ASP A 1 10.62 15.25 1.47
C ASP A 1 10.16 15.08 2.92
N GLU A 2 8.87 15.29 3.23
CA GLU A 2 8.39 15.23 4.62
C GLU A 2 8.45 13.80 5.21
N LEU A 3 8.14 12.79 4.42
CA LEU A 3 8.12 11.39 4.86
C LEU A 3 9.42 10.65 4.60
N GLY A 4 10.42 11.29 3.99
CA GLY A 4 11.73 10.70 3.72
C GLY A 4 11.79 9.74 2.54
N PHE A 5 10.76 9.69 1.68
CA PHE A 5 10.81 8.96 0.41
C PHE A 5 11.68 9.71 -0.60
N GLU A 6 12.42 8.98 -1.42
CA GLU A 6 13.23 9.56 -2.50
C GLU A 6 12.35 10.16 -3.60
N ALA A 7 11.20 9.53 -3.88
CA ALA A 7 10.23 10.00 -4.87
C ALA A 7 8.82 9.50 -4.56
N ALA A 8 7.83 10.15 -5.17
CA ALA A 8 6.44 9.72 -5.21
C ALA A 8 5.92 9.82 -6.65
N ILE A 9 4.97 8.95 -6.98
CA ILE A 9 4.30 8.92 -8.28
C ILE A 9 2.84 9.30 -8.06
N ASP A 10 2.40 10.37 -8.70
CA ASP A 10 0.98 10.74 -8.74
C ASP A 10 0.26 9.93 -9.82
N TYR A 11 -0.09 8.70 -9.49
CA TYR A 11 -0.73 7.75 -10.41
C TYR A 11 -2.09 8.22 -10.97
N LYS A 12 -2.65 9.31 -10.44
CA LYS A 12 -3.88 9.93 -10.98
C LYS A 12 -3.58 10.84 -12.17
N ASN A 13 -2.39 11.44 -12.21
CA ASN A 13 -2.02 12.46 -13.19
C ASN A 13 -0.84 12.07 -14.08
N GLU A 14 -0.12 10.96 -13.79
CA GLU A 14 0.98 10.48 -14.61
C GLU A 14 0.93 8.96 -14.82
N ASP A 15 1.50 8.50 -15.92
CA ASP A 15 1.65 7.06 -16.19
C ASP A 15 2.71 6.44 -15.27
N VAL A 16 2.29 5.46 -14.48
CA VAL A 16 3.15 4.81 -13.48
C VAL A 16 4.35 4.13 -14.13
N GLY A 17 4.18 3.55 -15.32
CA GLY A 17 5.25 2.89 -16.02
C GLY A 17 6.33 3.86 -16.45
N GLN A 18 5.96 4.96 -17.08
CA GLN A 18 6.90 6.02 -17.50
C GLN A 18 7.57 6.69 -16.29
N ALA A 19 6.81 6.91 -15.22
CA ALA A 19 7.38 7.44 -13.99
C ALA A 19 8.44 6.51 -13.39
N LEU A 20 8.18 5.20 -13.36
CA LEU A 20 9.14 4.20 -12.91
C LEU A 20 10.38 4.13 -13.81
N ASP A 21 10.24 4.25 -15.13
CA ASP A 21 11.38 4.28 -16.06
C ASP A 21 12.31 5.46 -15.80
N ARG A 22 11.74 6.58 -15.34
CA ARG A 22 12.48 7.79 -14.95
C ARG A 22 13.12 7.68 -13.56
N LEU A 23 12.35 7.19 -12.57
CA LEU A 23 12.74 7.20 -11.16
C LEU A 23 13.56 5.98 -10.75
N ALA A 24 13.37 4.86 -11.42
CA ALA A 24 14.07 3.59 -11.20
C ALA A 24 14.55 3.00 -12.53
N PRO A 25 15.47 3.66 -13.25
CA PRO A 25 15.88 3.25 -14.58
C PRO A 25 16.51 1.84 -14.61
N ASP A 26 17.12 1.42 -13.51
CA ASP A 26 17.68 0.07 -13.36
C ASP A 26 16.63 -0.98 -12.96
N GLY A 27 15.37 -0.57 -12.77
CA GLY A 27 14.25 -1.41 -12.34
C GLY A 27 14.08 -1.46 -10.83
N VAL A 28 13.10 -2.26 -10.38
CA VAL A 28 12.64 -2.34 -8.99
C VAL A 28 13.16 -3.62 -8.33
N ASP A 29 13.75 -3.51 -7.15
CA ASP A 29 14.23 -4.67 -6.38
C ASP A 29 13.13 -5.33 -5.56
N LEU A 30 12.26 -4.51 -4.93
CA LEU A 30 11.21 -4.96 -4.05
C LEU A 30 9.91 -4.17 -4.28
N ASN A 31 8.80 -4.87 -4.41
CA ASN A 31 7.46 -4.30 -4.35
C ASN A 31 6.69 -4.85 -3.15
N PHE A 32 6.15 -3.95 -2.33
CA PHE A 32 5.11 -4.28 -1.35
C PHE A 32 3.76 -3.96 -1.99
N GLU A 33 3.08 -5.00 -2.46
CA GLU A 33 1.89 -4.88 -3.29
C GLU A 33 0.62 -4.88 -2.45
N ASN A 34 -0.17 -3.82 -2.59
CA ASN A 34 -1.45 -3.67 -1.88
C ASN A 34 -2.58 -3.15 -2.79
N VAL A 35 -2.27 -2.75 -4.01
CA VAL A 35 -3.19 -2.05 -4.92
C VAL A 35 -3.79 -2.99 -5.97
N GLY A 36 -2.95 -3.72 -6.68
CA GLY A 36 -3.37 -4.55 -7.82
C GLY A 36 -3.52 -3.77 -9.13
N GLY A 37 -4.18 -4.38 -10.11
CA GLY A 37 -4.53 -3.77 -11.38
C GLY A 37 -3.32 -3.28 -12.18
N ASP A 38 -3.50 -2.19 -12.93
CA ASP A 38 -2.48 -1.65 -13.84
C ASP A 38 -1.23 -1.15 -13.11
N ILE A 39 -1.37 -0.63 -11.89
CA ILE A 39 -0.24 -0.20 -11.06
C ILE A 39 0.66 -1.41 -10.75
N MET A 40 0.07 -2.51 -10.26
CA MET A 40 0.81 -3.73 -9.99
C MET A 40 1.50 -4.24 -11.25
N ILE A 41 0.83 -4.24 -12.40
CA ILE A 41 1.40 -4.69 -13.67
C ILE A 41 2.59 -3.82 -14.09
N ALA A 42 2.47 -2.50 -13.95
CA ALA A 42 3.54 -1.56 -14.27
C ALA A 42 4.80 -1.83 -13.43
N VAL A 43 4.64 -2.05 -12.12
CA VAL A 43 5.74 -2.40 -11.21
C VAL A 43 6.30 -3.79 -11.49
N PHE A 44 5.42 -4.80 -11.64
CA PHE A 44 5.81 -6.18 -11.91
C PHE A 44 6.67 -6.30 -13.17
N ASN A 45 6.32 -5.55 -14.22
CA ASN A 45 7.06 -5.52 -15.48
C ASN A 45 8.46 -4.89 -15.34
N ARG A 46 8.74 -4.21 -14.23
CA ARG A 46 10.01 -3.54 -13.94
C ARG A 46 10.80 -4.18 -12.81
N LEU A 47 10.31 -5.29 -12.25
CA LEU A 47 11.07 -6.05 -11.28
C LEU A 47 12.36 -6.56 -11.94
N LYS A 48 13.47 -6.34 -11.25
CA LYS A 48 14.80 -6.83 -11.64
C LYS A 48 14.87 -8.34 -11.63
N VAL A 49 15.93 -8.87 -12.19
CA VAL A 49 16.29 -10.29 -12.00
C VAL A 49 16.49 -10.55 -10.51
N HIS A 50 15.82 -11.59 -9.99
CA HIS A 50 15.71 -11.92 -8.56
C HIS A 50 14.91 -10.90 -7.74
N GLY A 51 14.16 -9.99 -8.39
CA GLY A 51 13.27 -9.06 -7.71
C GLY A 51 12.20 -9.77 -6.88
N ARG A 52 11.70 -9.07 -5.88
CA ARG A 52 10.73 -9.61 -4.91
C ARG A 52 9.42 -8.84 -4.96
N MET A 53 8.32 -9.54 -4.76
CA MET A 53 7.00 -8.94 -4.58
C MET A 53 6.31 -9.60 -3.39
N ALA A 54 6.03 -8.82 -2.34
CA ALA A 54 5.21 -9.23 -1.21
C ALA A 54 3.78 -8.76 -1.45
N VAL A 55 2.84 -9.69 -1.64
CA VAL A 55 1.45 -9.39 -1.95
C VAL A 55 0.62 -9.40 -0.67
N CYS A 56 0.28 -8.20 -0.19
CA CYS A 56 -0.56 -7.98 0.99
C CYS A 56 -2.04 -7.84 0.62
N GLY A 57 -2.33 -7.20 -0.50
CA GLY A 57 -3.69 -6.93 -0.93
C GLY A 57 -3.77 -6.53 -2.41
N LEU A 58 -5.00 -6.49 -2.91
CA LEU A 58 -5.33 -6.10 -4.28
C LEU A 58 -6.57 -5.20 -4.26
N VAL A 59 -6.49 -4.08 -3.53
CA VAL A 59 -7.64 -3.24 -3.17
C VAL A 59 -8.41 -2.71 -4.38
N SER A 60 -7.75 -2.50 -5.52
CA SER A 60 -8.39 -2.05 -6.76
C SER A 60 -9.38 -3.07 -7.33
N SER A 61 -9.28 -4.34 -6.92
CA SER A 61 -10.15 -5.42 -7.40
C SER A 61 -11.33 -5.73 -6.48
N TYR A 62 -11.40 -5.16 -5.28
CA TYR A 62 -12.41 -5.53 -4.28
C TYR A 62 -13.84 -5.22 -4.74
N ASN A 63 -14.04 -4.16 -5.52
CA ASN A 63 -15.34 -3.78 -6.09
C ASN A 63 -15.43 -4.09 -7.60
N ALA A 64 -14.48 -4.84 -8.15
CA ALA A 64 -14.47 -5.12 -9.58
C ALA A 64 -15.54 -6.14 -9.95
N THR A 65 -16.33 -5.83 -10.98
CA THR A 65 -17.34 -6.74 -11.55
C THR A 65 -16.77 -7.67 -12.61
N LYS A 66 -15.50 -7.45 -13.02
CA LYS A 66 -14.75 -8.27 -13.97
C LYS A 66 -13.40 -8.62 -13.37
N ALA A 67 -12.85 -9.75 -13.77
CA ALA A 67 -11.50 -10.12 -13.37
C ALA A 67 -10.52 -9.01 -13.81
N PRO A 68 -9.68 -8.50 -12.90
CA PRO A 68 -8.68 -7.50 -13.25
C PRO A 68 -7.64 -8.13 -14.21
N PRO A 69 -6.95 -7.30 -15.01
CA PRO A 69 -5.84 -7.78 -15.82
C PRO A 69 -4.75 -8.35 -14.92
N SER A 70 -4.05 -9.36 -15.42
CA SER A 70 -2.96 -10.00 -14.69
C SER A 70 -1.61 -9.75 -15.37
N PRO A 71 -0.50 -9.74 -14.61
CA PRO A 71 0.82 -9.62 -15.19
C PRO A 71 1.21 -10.85 -16.01
N ASN A 72 2.19 -10.70 -16.89
CA ASN A 72 2.77 -11.83 -17.60
C ASN A 72 3.63 -12.69 -16.65
N PHE A 73 3.06 -13.76 -16.12
CA PHE A 73 3.74 -14.66 -15.18
C PHE A 73 4.97 -15.37 -15.77
N ALA A 74 5.19 -15.39 -17.09
CA ALA A 74 6.43 -15.89 -17.65
C ALA A 74 7.66 -15.12 -17.14
N ARG A 75 7.47 -13.87 -16.68
CA ARG A 75 8.54 -13.10 -16.04
C ARG A 75 9.03 -13.71 -14.73
N ILE A 76 8.19 -14.44 -14.01
CA ILE A 76 8.62 -15.16 -12.80
C ILE A 76 9.77 -16.12 -13.15
N ILE A 77 9.63 -16.84 -14.28
CA ILE A 77 10.66 -17.77 -14.75
C ILE A 77 11.87 -17.01 -15.28
N THR A 78 11.66 -16.09 -16.23
CA THR A 78 12.75 -15.44 -16.96
C THR A 78 13.58 -14.52 -16.06
N HIS A 79 12.97 -13.89 -15.06
CA HIS A 79 13.64 -13.01 -14.09
C HIS A 79 13.88 -13.68 -12.73
N ARG A 80 13.49 -14.98 -12.55
CA ARG A 80 13.62 -15.71 -11.28
C ARG A 80 13.04 -14.91 -10.11
N LEU A 81 11.85 -14.33 -10.35
CA LEU A 81 11.18 -13.47 -9.36
C LEU A 81 10.72 -14.29 -8.15
N HIS A 82 10.75 -13.67 -6.98
CA HIS A 82 10.17 -14.21 -5.77
C HIS A 82 8.87 -13.47 -5.45
N VAL A 83 7.73 -14.11 -5.72
CA VAL A 83 6.40 -13.54 -5.48
C VAL A 83 5.73 -14.32 -4.36
N GLN A 84 5.38 -13.65 -3.26
CA GLN A 84 4.80 -14.29 -2.08
C GLN A 84 3.62 -13.50 -1.55
N GLY A 85 2.47 -14.18 -1.41
CA GLY A 85 1.32 -13.66 -0.66
C GLY A 85 1.49 -13.89 0.84
N PHE A 86 0.88 -13.03 1.66
CA PHE A 86 0.81 -13.21 3.09
C PHE A 86 -0.46 -12.57 3.68
N LEU A 87 -0.88 -13.07 4.82
CA LEU A 87 -1.92 -12.47 5.64
C LEU A 87 -1.29 -11.94 6.93
N VAL A 88 -1.60 -10.70 7.30
CA VAL A 88 -1.08 -10.10 8.54
C VAL A 88 -1.49 -10.91 9.78
N LEU A 89 -2.62 -11.60 9.73
CA LEU A 89 -3.12 -12.46 10.82
C LEU A 89 -2.19 -13.63 11.15
N ASP A 90 -1.42 -14.13 10.18
CA ASP A 90 -0.43 -15.20 10.40
C ASP A 90 0.71 -14.74 11.33
N TYR A 91 0.88 -13.42 11.46
CA TYR A 91 1.89 -12.78 12.29
C TYR A 91 1.35 -12.23 13.61
N ALA A 92 0.08 -12.49 13.95
CA ALA A 92 -0.56 -11.95 15.17
C ALA A 92 0.22 -12.26 16.45
N ALA A 93 0.85 -13.43 16.54
CA ALA A 93 1.69 -13.79 17.68
C ALA A 93 2.92 -12.87 17.86
N ARG A 94 3.34 -12.18 16.81
CA ARG A 94 4.47 -11.25 16.80
C ARG A 94 4.07 -9.79 17.03
N ALA A 95 2.79 -9.50 17.30
CA ALA A 95 2.31 -8.13 17.48
C ALA A 95 3.08 -7.36 18.58
N ARG A 96 3.50 -8.06 19.65
CA ARG A 96 4.31 -7.43 20.72
C ARG A 96 5.70 -7.01 20.26
N GLU A 97 6.32 -7.77 19.36
CA GLU A 97 7.61 -7.42 18.75
C GLU A 97 7.46 -6.13 17.93
N MET A 98 6.42 -6.07 17.10
CA MET A 98 6.10 -4.91 16.28
C MET A 98 5.87 -3.66 17.15
N VAL A 99 5.09 -3.76 18.24
CA VAL A 99 4.84 -2.64 19.15
C VAL A 99 6.13 -2.19 19.84
N ALA A 100 6.98 -3.12 20.25
CA ALA A 100 8.25 -2.82 20.91
C ALA A 100 9.23 -2.08 19.97
N GLU A 101 9.20 -2.39 18.68
CA GLU A 101 10.04 -1.76 17.67
C GLU A 101 9.47 -0.43 17.17
N MET A 102 8.17 -0.39 16.82
CA MET A 102 7.52 0.78 16.26
C MET A 102 7.22 1.86 17.30
N GLY A 103 6.95 1.48 18.55
CA GLY A 103 6.58 2.42 19.62
C GLY A 103 7.61 3.53 19.84
N PRO A 104 8.90 3.21 20.01
CA PRO A 104 9.95 4.23 20.08
C PRO A 104 10.04 5.12 18.85
N TRP A 105 9.85 4.59 17.66
CA TRP A 105 9.91 5.36 16.41
C TRP A 105 8.74 6.34 16.26
N LEU A 106 7.57 5.98 16.78
CA LEU A 106 6.42 6.88 16.85
C LEU A 106 6.66 7.97 17.91
N ALA A 107 7.19 7.59 19.07
CA ALA A 107 7.40 8.51 20.19
C ALA A 107 8.45 9.59 19.88
N ASP A 108 9.51 9.23 19.14
CA ASP A 108 10.59 10.16 18.77
C ASP A 108 10.39 10.83 17.39
N GLY A 109 9.27 10.58 16.73
CA GLY A 109 8.90 11.22 15.45
C GLY A 109 9.63 10.68 14.22
N ARG A 110 10.37 9.56 14.32
CA ARG A 110 10.97 8.89 13.16
C ARG A 110 9.93 8.32 12.22
N VAL A 111 8.81 7.83 12.75
CA VAL A 111 7.64 7.45 11.98
C VAL A 111 6.61 8.55 12.10
N LYS A 112 6.30 9.19 11.00
CA LYS A 112 5.25 10.21 10.91
C LYS A 112 3.93 9.53 10.57
N TRP A 113 2.87 10.00 11.19
CA TRP A 113 1.52 9.50 10.96
C TRP A 113 0.53 10.65 10.95
N LYS A 114 -0.58 10.44 10.29
CA LYS A 114 -1.69 11.41 10.21
C LYS A 114 -3.00 10.67 10.28
N VAL A 115 -3.98 11.26 10.96
CA VAL A 115 -5.36 10.76 11.00
C VAL A 115 -6.31 11.82 10.48
N HIS A 116 -7.37 11.36 9.84
CA HIS A 116 -8.56 12.12 9.51
C HIS A 116 -9.70 11.53 10.33
N VAL A 117 -10.35 12.35 11.15
CA VAL A 117 -11.40 11.88 12.06
C VAL A 117 -12.73 12.50 11.66
N ASP A 118 -13.70 11.65 11.31
CA ASP A 118 -15.10 12.05 11.14
C ASP A 118 -15.85 11.76 12.44
N ASP A 119 -16.76 12.65 12.84
CA ASP A 119 -17.54 12.49 14.06
C ASP A 119 -18.90 11.86 13.77
N GLY A 120 -19.31 10.95 14.67
CA GLY A 120 -20.63 10.34 14.68
C GLY A 120 -20.72 9.03 13.87
N LEU A 121 -21.32 8.02 14.49
CA LEU A 121 -21.53 6.71 13.86
C LEU A 121 -22.46 6.80 12.64
N GLU A 122 -23.37 7.76 12.62
CA GLU A 122 -24.32 8.02 11.52
C GLU A 122 -23.61 8.35 10.20
N GLY A 123 -22.42 8.96 10.25
CA GLY A 123 -21.59 9.28 9.10
C GLY A 123 -20.68 8.15 8.62
N ALA A 124 -20.64 6.99 9.31
CA ALA A 124 -19.65 5.93 9.06
C ALA A 124 -19.70 5.35 7.63
N VAL A 125 -20.88 5.30 7.00
CA VAL A 125 -21.03 4.81 5.61
C VAL A 125 -20.41 5.80 4.63
N ASP A 126 -20.61 7.09 4.84
CA ASP A 126 -20.02 8.13 3.98
C ASP A 126 -18.51 8.15 4.17
N SER A 127 -18.03 8.01 5.39
CA SER A 127 -16.59 7.88 5.69
C SER A 127 -15.98 6.65 4.98
N LEU A 128 -16.69 5.51 4.99
CA LEU A 128 -16.24 4.31 4.26
C LEU A 128 -16.14 4.58 2.75
N ASN A 129 -17.12 5.27 2.16
CA ASN A 129 -17.10 5.60 0.74
C ASN A 129 -15.92 6.50 0.36
N ARG A 130 -15.48 7.38 1.26
CA ARG A 130 -14.30 8.24 1.05
C ARG A 130 -13.01 7.46 0.88
N LEU A 131 -12.89 6.25 1.42
CA LEU A 131 -11.74 5.37 1.15
C LEU A 131 -11.63 5.01 -0.34
N PHE A 132 -12.74 4.88 -1.05
CA PHE A 132 -12.75 4.53 -2.47
C PHE A 132 -12.54 5.74 -3.38
N THR A 133 -12.90 6.94 -2.92
CA THR A 133 -12.69 8.18 -3.68
C THR A 133 -11.33 8.82 -3.40
N GLY A 134 -10.68 8.43 -2.29
CA GLY A 134 -9.43 9.03 -1.83
C GLY A 134 -9.62 10.44 -1.25
N ASP A 135 -10.84 10.80 -0.85
CA ASP A 135 -11.17 12.09 -0.23
C ASP A 135 -10.92 12.04 1.29
N HIS A 136 -9.71 11.74 1.67
CA HIS A 136 -9.24 11.74 3.06
C HIS A 136 -7.72 11.93 3.09
N ASP A 137 -7.19 12.37 4.22
CA ASP A 137 -5.77 12.59 4.43
C ASP A 137 -5.29 11.81 5.67
N GLY A 138 -4.47 10.80 5.45
CA GLY A 138 -3.99 9.89 6.48
C GLY A 138 -4.94 8.73 6.79
N LYS A 139 -4.87 8.21 8.01
CA LYS A 139 -5.75 7.12 8.48
C LYS A 139 -7.15 7.66 8.77
N LEU A 140 -8.14 7.22 8.01
CA LEU A 140 -9.53 7.61 8.24
C LEU A 140 -10.11 6.83 9.43
N LEU A 141 -10.65 7.57 10.39
CA LEU A 141 -11.29 7.07 11.62
C LEU A 141 -12.68 7.68 11.77
N VAL A 142 -13.58 6.97 12.43
CA VAL A 142 -14.88 7.50 12.84
C VAL A 142 -14.91 7.52 14.38
N ARG A 143 -15.10 8.71 14.96
CA ARG A 143 -15.27 8.86 16.41
C ARG A 143 -16.70 8.50 16.78
N VAL A 144 -16.88 7.40 17.49
CA VAL A 144 -18.20 6.89 17.89
C VAL A 144 -18.58 7.23 19.33
N SER A 145 -17.61 7.69 20.13
CA SER A 145 -17.81 8.13 21.52
C SER A 145 -16.66 9.05 21.94
N GLU A 146 -16.82 9.73 23.06
CA GLU A 146 -15.70 10.43 23.73
C GLU A 146 -14.59 9.43 24.08
N GLU A 147 -13.35 9.91 24.07
CA GLU A 147 -12.22 9.10 24.51
C GLU A 147 -12.36 8.78 26.00
N PRO A 148 -12.12 7.53 26.41
CA PRO A 148 -12.11 7.21 27.83
C PRO A 148 -11.00 7.99 28.54
N ALA A 149 -11.35 8.53 29.70
CA ALA A 149 -10.43 9.32 30.55
C ALA A 149 -9.27 8.47 31.09
#